data_1c3daf0a66bb1b908312dbf3223ff746
#
_entry.id   1c3daf0a66bb1b908312dbf3223ff746
#
_cell.length_a   1.000
_cell.length_b   1.000
_cell.length_c   1.000
_cell.angle_alpha   90.00
_cell.angle_beta   90.00
_cell.angle_gamma   90.00
#
_symmetry.space_group_name_H-M   'P 1'
#
loop_
_entity.id
_entity.type
_entity.pdbx_description
1 polymer ?
#
loop_
_entity_poly.entity_id
_entity_poly.type
_entity_poly.pdbx_seq_one_letter_code
_entity_poly.pdbx_strand_id
1 'polypeptide(L)'
;MSTLPTDPILSCEESLAFEKDFFQGDEEREWQAMAKAGEGVGDALLRDMRELRTIPPRPRILTLVGKGHNGGDALIATKRFLRTIPTARAVILPLAEWDDCRPLTQRAWGELNELAEKRIQVIDPKDDAVAELEKAVEENELNALVDGFLGMQAKLPLRDPLPKILQWINQSEKIAVRAAVDLPTGVTAEGFENPLRADFTYCTGIVKQPVLVHSNAEWVGRLRYLNLDFFGEADSRGHACRVLRSDALRRLRKLRRVDGDKRAHGHLFILAGSRSLGGAAMMAAQGALKAGVGLITAAVPDSLHAAFVAQVPEVMWVPLPETPDGSLALEGLGKIRQYLDRATALVTGPGLGIEKETHSLVREVCNLFDGPTLLDADAIRPEIFSKLKKTENVVITPHAGEFTRLAGNTAPPKWIEKNPCTLVLKGAHTQVLSSSSHLYCLGGSSVLARGGSGDLLAGILGALLAKGTFPIEEVAALAVQWHGRAAEALARQHGQESVRTTEILTYLSFALRNDF
;
A
#
# COMPACT_ATOMS: atom_id res chain seq x y z
N MET A 1 -20.19 3.28 -17.05
CA MET A 1 -18.73 3.27 -16.82
C MET A 1 -18.51 2.57 -15.49
N SER A 2 -17.83 1.43 -15.47
CA SER A 2 -17.50 0.75 -14.21
C SER A 2 -16.29 1.46 -13.62
N THR A 3 -16.49 2.29 -12.63
CA THR A 3 -15.43 2.99 -11.92
C THR A 3 -14.73 2.04 -10.92
N LEU A 4 -13.44 2.29 -10.64
CA LEU A 4 -12.74 1.58 -9.57
C LEU A 4 -13.49 1.75 -8.24
N PRO A 5 -13.59 0.72 -7.41
CA PRO A 5 -14.12 0.86 -6.06
C PRO A 5 -13.14 1.69 -5.22
N THR A 6 -13.54 2.91 -4.92
CA THR A 6 -12.77 3.90 -4.19
C THR A 6 -13.65 4.65 -3.22
N ASP A 7 -13.09 5.08 -2.10
CA ASP A 7 -13.77 5.92 -1.12
C ASP A 7 -13.05 7.26 -0.96
N PRO A 8 -13.74 8.35 -0.57
CA PRO A 8 -13.13 9.66 -0.41
C PRO A 8 -12.14 9.67 0.75
N ILE A 9 -11.11 10.52 0.63
CA ILE A 9 -10.21 10.89 1.72
C ILE A 9 -10.69 12.24 2.23
N LEU A 10 -10.98 12.31 3.53
CA LEU A 10 -11.59 13.47 4.16
C LEU A 10 -10.63 14.14 5.16
N SER A 11 -10.81 15.43 5.41
CA SER A 11 -10.24 16.09 6.57
C SER A 11 -10.92 15.58 7.86
N CYS A 12 -10.33 15.88 9.01
CA CYS A 12 -10.97 15.54 10.29
C CYS A 12 -12.33 16.24 10.45
N GLU A 13 -12.45 17.49 10.00
CA GLU A 13 -13.69 18.26 10.04
C GLU A 13 -14.78 17.67 9.13
N GLU A 14 -14.43 17.39 7.88
CA GLU A 14 -15.32 16.73 6.93
C GLU A 14 -15.77 15.35 7.42
N SER A 15 -14.86 14.59 8.07
CA SER A 15 -15.20 13.28 8.64
C SER A 15 -16.23 13.40 9.76
N LEU A 16 -16.05 14.36 10.66
CA LEU A 16 -17.02 14.63 11.74
C LEU A 16 -18.39 15.06 11.20
N ALA A 17 -18.40 15.91 10.17
CA ALA A 17 -19.64 16.34 9.53
C ALA A 17 -20.35 15.17 8.85
N PHE A 18 -19.59 14.33 8.13
CA PHE A 18 -20.10 13.12 7.49
C PHE A 18 -20.69 12.15 8.50
N GLU A 19 -19.97 11.82 9.58
CA GLU A 19 -20.44 10.88 10.60
C GLU A 19 -21.73 11.38 11.26
N LYS A 20 -21.81 12.69 11.56
CA LYS A 20 -23.01 13.29 12.14
C LYS A 20 -24.23 13.17 11.20
N ASP A 21 -24.04 13.40 9.91
CA ASP A 21 -25.10 13.29 8.91
C ASP A 21 -25.46 11.82 8.65
N PHE A 22 -24.48 10.96 8.59
CA PHE A 22 -24.65 9.53 8.32
C PHE A 22 -25.41 8.81 9.43
N PHE A 23 -25.08 9.05 10.69
CA PHE A 23 -25.70 8.37 11.83
C PHE A 23 -26.96 9.06 12.34
N GLN A 24 -27.10 10.38 12.20
CA GLN A 24 -28.26 11.19 12.62
C GLN A 24 -28.66 10.96 14.09
N GLY A 25 -27.71 10.57 14.96
CA GLY A 25 -27.93 10.27 16.35
C GLY A 25 -28.57 8.90 16.64
N ASP A 26 -28.57 7.99 15.68
CA ASP A 26 -29.01 6.60 15.88
C ASP A 26 -27.88 5.81 16.56
N GLU A 27 -27.98 5.65 17.87
CA GLU A 27 -26.98 4.98 18.71
C GLU A 27 -26.76 3.50 18.30
N GLU A 28 -27.81 2.79 17.85
CA GLU A 28 -27.64 1.39 17.46
C GLU A 28 -26.92 1.26 16.13
N ARG A 29 -27.16 2.19 15.19
CA ARG A 29 -26.41 2.27 13.93
C ARG A 29 -24.95 2.65 14.16
N GLU A 30 -24.68 3.59 15.08
CA GLU A 30 -23.32 3.93 15.53
C GLU A 30 -22.64 2.72 16.17
N TRP A 31 -23.34 1.97 17.02
CA TRP A 31 -22.83 0.75 17.63
C TRP A 31 -22.46 -0.31 16.59
N GLN A 32 -23.32 -0.56 15.61
CA GLN A 32 -23.05 -1.53 14.54
C GLN A 32 -21.80 -1.15 13.74
N ALA A 33 -21.62 0.14 13.44
CA ALA A 33 -20.43 0.64 12.76
C ALA A 33 -19.17 0.48 13.63
N MET A 34 -19.24 0.85 14.92
CA MET A 34 -18.16 0.67 15.90
C MET A 34 -17.80 -0.80 16.05
N ALA A 35 -18.79 -1.68 16.16
CA ALA A 35 -18.55 -3.13 16.26
C ALA A 35 -17.82 -3.67 15.04
N LYS A 36 -18.24 -3.26 13.82
CA LYS A 36 -17.59 -3.64 12.56
C LYS A 36 -16.17 -3.08 12.49
N ALA A 37 -15.95 -1.83 12.91
CA ALA A 37 -14.63 -1.18 12.94
C ALA A 37 -13.68 -1.93 13.87
N GLY A 38 -14.04 -2.08 15.14
CA GLY A 38 -13.20 -2.74 16.13
C GLY A 38 -12.93 -4.21 15.81
N GLU A 39 -13.93 -4.98 15.35
CA GLU A 39 -13.68 -6.36 14.89
C GLU A 39 -12.72 -6.39 13.69
N GLY A 40 -12.88 -5.47 12.75
CA GLY A 40 -11.98 -5.32 11.60
C GLY A 40 -10.55 -5.00 12.02
N VAL A 41 -10.36 -4.10 13.00
CA VAL A 41 -9.04 -3.78 13.58
C VAL A 41 -8.43 -5.01 14.25
N GLY A 42 -9.20 -5.75 15.05
CA GLY A 42 -8.73 -6.98 15.71
C GLY A 42 -8.28 -8.05 14.72
N ASP A 43 -9.05 -8.28 13.65
CA ASP A 43 -8.71 -9.22 12.60
C ASP A 43 -7.48 -8.77 11.79
N ALA A 44 -7.37 -7.46 11.47
CA ALA A 44 -6.24 -6.91 10.77
C ALA A 44 -4.95 -7.01 11.61
N LEU A 45 -5.01 -6.67 12.90
CA LEU A 45 -3.89 -6.80 13.82
C LEU A 45 -3.37 -8.24 13.90
N LEU A 46 -4.26 -9.21 14.07
CA LEU A 46 -3.90 -10.64 14.10
C LEU A 46 -3.24 -11.13 12.80
N ARG A 47 -3.61 -10.55 11.65
CA ARG A 47 -2.96 -10.83 10.37
C ARG A 47 -1.57 -10.17 10.28
N ASP A 48 -1.51 -8.89 10.63
CA ASP A 48 -0.31 -8.07 10.41
C ASP A 48 0.80 -8.40 11.42
N MET A 49 0.48 -8.84 12.64
CA MET A 49 1.46 -9.38 13.59
C MET A 49 2.30 -10.52 12.99
N ARG A 50 1.74 -11.30 12.08
CA ARG A 50 2.43 -12.42 11.41
C ARG A 50 3.57 -11.95 10.49
N GLU A 51 3.57 -10.69 10.07
CA GLU A 51 4.71 -10.14 9.32
C GLU A 51 5.99 -10.07 10.16
N LEU A 52 5.85 -9.94 11.48
CA LEU A 52 6.98 -9.91 12.41
C LEU A 52 7.38 -11.31 12.87
N ARG A 53 6.39 -12.11 13.34
CA ARG A 53 6.61 -13.45 13.90
C ARG A 53 5.31 -14.24 13.98
N THR A 54 5.44 -15.54 14.22
CA THR A 54 4.29 -16.37 14.60
C THR A 54 3.69 -15.89 15.92
N ILE A 55 2.36 -15.89 16.00
CA ILE A 55 1.66 -15.49 17.22
C ILE A 55 1.96 -16.53 18.32
N PRO A 56 2.47 -16.12 19.51
CA PRO A 56 2.78 -17.05 20.58
C PRO A 56 1.50 -17.71 21.13
N PRO A 57 1.62 -18.89 21.80
CA PRO A 57 0.45 -19.61 22.32
C PRO A 57 -0.36 -18.84 23.37
N ARG A 58 0.27 -17.90 24.11
CA ARG A 58 -0.36 -17.08 25.15
C ARG A 58 -0.01 -15.61 24.94
N PRO A 59 -0.51 -14.97 23.87
CA PRO A 59 -0.15 -13.58 23.58
C PRO A 59 -0.80 -12.64 24.58
N ARG A 60 -0.12 -11.50 24.81
CA ARG A 60 -0.62 -10.42 25.65
C ARG A 60 -0.82 -9.17 24.79
N ILE A 61 -1.95 -8.49 24.99
CA ILE A 61 -2.28 -7.24 24.29
C ILE A 61 -2.45 -6.11 25.31
N LEU A 62 -1.87 -4.95 25.04
CA LEU A 62 -2.13 -3.70 25.75
C LEU A 62 -3.15 -2.90 24.96
N THR A 63 -4.17 -2.39 25.65
CA THR A 63 -5.19 -1.55 25.03
C THR A 63 -5.24 -0.21 25.76
N LEU A 64 -5.01 0.85 25.00
CA LEU A 64 -5.10 2.23 25.47
C LEU A 64 -6.49 2.75 25.20
N VAL A 65 -7.23 3.14 26.24
CA VAL A 65 -8.66 3.45 26.13
C VAL A 65 -8.94 4.90 26.49
N GLY A 66 -9.34 5.68 25.48
CA GLY A 66 -9.87 7.03 25.66
C GLY A 66 -11.37 7.05 25.97
N LYS A 67 -11.89 8.22 26.33
CA LYS A 67 -13.31 8.42 26.64
C LYS A 67 -14.25 8.27 25.44
N GLY A 68 -13.73 8.45 24.21
CA GLY A 68 -14.49 8.54 22.98
C GLY A 68 -14.59 7.21 22.20
N HIS A 69 -15.15 7.28 21.00
CA HIS A 69 -15.38 6.12 20.13
C HIS A 69 -14.10 5.34 19.82
N ASN A 70 -12.94 5.99 19.63
CA ASN A 70 -11.66 5.28 19.43
C ASN A 70 -11.34 4.31 20.58
N GLY A 71 -11.65 4.70 21.84
CA GLY A 71 -11.53 3.81 22.98
C GLY A 71 -12.45 2.59 22.86
N GLY A 72 -13.69 2.81 22.40
CA GLY A 72 -14.64 1.74 22.12
C GLY A 72 -14.16 0.78 21.03
N ASP A 73 -13.66 1.32 19.92
CA ASP A 73 -13.08 0.51 18.83
C ASP A 73 -11.90 -0.34 19.31
N ALA A 74 -10.99 0.24 20.12
CA ALA A 74 -9.86 -0.49 20.69
C ALA A 74 -10.29 -1.60 21.66
N LEU A 75 -11.34 -1.39 22.48
CA LEU A 75 -11.92 -2.41 23.35
C LEU A 75 -12.52 -3.56 22.53
N ILE A 76 -13.26 -3.25 21.46
CA ILE A 76 -13.86 -4.25 20.58
C ILE A 76 -12.76 -5.02 19.83
N ALA A 77 -11.70 -4.35 19.37
CA ALA A 77 -10.54 -5.00 18.78
C ALA A 77 -9.89 -5.99 19.75
N THR A 78 -9.75 -5.60 21.02
CA THR A 78 -9.24 -6.45 22.08
C THR A 78 -10.18 -7.62 22.36
N LYS A 79 -11.49 -7.40 22.40
CA LYS A 79 -12.50 -8.45 22.52
C LYS A 79 -12.37 -9.47 21.38
N ARG A 80 -12.21 -8.99 20.14
CA ARG A 80 -11.99 -9.85 18.97
C ARG A 80 -10.70 -10.66 19.09
N PHE A 81 -9.62 -10.06 19.55
CA PHE A 81 -8.33 -10.70 19.78
C PHE A 81 -8.45 -11.83 20.83
N LEU A 82 -9.07 -11.55 21.99
CA LEU A 82 -9.26 -12.54 23.06
C LEU A 82 -10.25 -13.64 22.68
N ARG A 83 -11.25 -13.36 21.85
CA ARG A 83 -12.18 -14.37 21.32
C ARG A 83 -11.50 -15.32 20.34
N THR A 84 -10.62 -14.77 19.48
CA THR A 84 -9.89 -15.56 18.48
C THR A 84 -8.80 -16.43 19.10
N ILE A 85 -8.17 -15.94 20.19
CA ILE A 85 -7.12 -16.68 20.91
C ILE A 85 -7.56 -16.85 22.38
N PRO A 86 -8.19 -17.96 22.74
CA PRO A 86 -8.75 -18.16 24.10
C PRO A 86 -7.70 -18.11 25.23
N THR A 87 -6.43 -18.32 24.91
CA THR A 87 -5.31 -18.27 25.86
C THR A 87 -4.69 -16.87 26.00
N ALA A 88 -5.10 -15.92 25.17
CA ALA A 88 -4.61 -14.54 25.21
C ALA A 88 -5.08 -13.80 26.47
N ARG A 89 -4.28 -12.81 26.90
CA ARG A 89 -4.58 -11.93 28.03
C ARG A 89 -4.48 -10.46 27.57
N ALA A 90 -5.22 -9.59 28.24
CA ALA A 90 -5.20 -8.16 27.99
C ALA A 90 -4.78 -7.36 29.22
N VAL A 91 -4.04 -6.28 28.98
CA VAL A 91 -3.84 -5.18 29.93
C VAL A 91 -4.60 -3.99 29.36
N ILE A 92 -5.49 -3.41 30.15
CA ILE A 92 -6.32 -2.28 29.74
C ILE A 92 -5.88 -1.06 30.54
N LEU A 93 -5.52 0.01 29.83
CA LEU A 93 -5.16 1.29 30.41
C LEU A 93 -6.20 2.35 29.99
N PRO A 94 -7.22 2.62 30.83
CA PRO A 94 -8.17 3.69 30.57
C PRO A 94 -7.57 5.05 30.98
N LEU A 95 -7.93 6.12 30.26
CA LEU A 95 -7.57 7.50 30.62
C LEU A 95 -8.51 8.14 31.66
N ALA A 96 -9.62 7.48 31.97
CA ALA A 96 -10.62 7.97 32.89
C ALA A 96 -11.44 6.82 33.48
N GLU A 97 -12.23 7.13 34.49
CA GLU A 97 -13.22 6.20 35.01
C GLU A 97 -14.24 5.82 33.95
N TRP A 98 -14.75 4.59 34.01
CA TRP A 98 -15.68 4.07 33.00
C TRP A 98 -16.96 4.91 32.88
N ASP A 99 -17.47 5.43 34.01
CA ASP A 99 -18.68 6.29 34.06
C ASP A 99 -18.49 7.63 33.31
N ASP A 100 -17.25 8.07 33.14
CA ASP A 100 -16.87 9.26 32.37
C ASP A 100 -16.73 9.01 30.86
N CYS A 101 -16.81 7.77 30.44
CA CYS A 101 -16.70 7.39 29.02
C CYS A 101 -18.04 7.57 28.30
N ARG A 102 -18.01 7.70 26.98
CA ARG A 102 -19.23 7.72 26.16
C ARG A 102 -20.02 6.40 26.29
N PRO A 103 -21.35 6.41 26.14
CA PRO A 103 -22.18 5.21 26.32
C PRO A 103 -21.74 4.01 25.50
N LEU A 104 -21.37 4.21 24.23
CA LEU A 104 -20.91 3.10 23.38
C LEU A 104 -19.55 2.54 23.83
N THR A 105 -18.67 3.37 24.39
CA THR A 105 -17.40 2.91 24.98
C THR A 105 -17.65 2.11 26.25
N GLN A 106 -18.62 2.53 27.09
CA GLN A 106 -19.05 1.77 28.27
C GLN A 106 -19.66 0.42 27.85
N ARG A 107 -20.50 0.40 26.81
CA ARG A 107 -21.05 -0.85 26.24
C ARG A 107 -19.93 -1.80 25.76
N ALA A 108 -18.93 -1.27 25.04
CA ALA A 108 -17.79 -2.04 24.58
C ALA A 108 -16.98 -2.65 25.73
N TRP A 109 -16.77 -1.87 26.80
CA TRP A 109 -16.15 -2.36 28.03
C TRP A 109 -16.97 -3.46 28.70
N GLY A 110 -18.27 -3.27 28.89
CA GLY A 110 -19.16 -4.27 29.47
C GLY A 110 -19.09 -5.61 28.75
N GLU A 111 -19.19 -5.58 27.39
CA GLU A 111 -19.12 -6.79 26.57
C GLU A 111 -17.73 -7.47 26.59
N LEU A 112 -16.65 -6.68 26.68
CA LEU A 112 -15.29 -7.24 26.82
C LEU A 112 -15.10 -7.88 28.18
N ASN A 113 -15.53 -7.22 29.25
CA ASN A 113 -15.40 -7.70 30.62
C ASN A 113 -16.21 -8.99 30.84
N GLU A 114 -17.44 -9.04 30.34
CA GLU A 114 -18.28 -10.26 30.38
C GLU A 114 -17.61 -11.45 29.68
N LEU A 115 -16.99 -11.20 28.53
CA LEU A 115 -16.29 -12.26 27.76
C LEU A 115 -15.06 -12.79 28.48
N ALA A 116 -14.29 -11.94 29.16
CA ALA A 116 -12.89 -12.25 29.46
C ALA A 116 -12.39 -11.71 30.81
N GLU A 117 -13.23 -11.44 31.80
CA GLU A 117 -12.89 -10.86 33.11
C GLU A 117 -11.62 -11.46 33.72
N LYS A 118 -11.51 -12.79 33.77
CA LYS A 118 -10.35 -13.50 34.34
C LYS A 118 -9.06 -13.41 33.52
N ARG A 119 -9.13 -12.83 32.32
CA ARG A 119 -7.99 -12.67 31.39
C ARG A 119 -7.59 -11.22 31.19
N ILE A 120 -8.25 -10.29 31.90
CA ILE A 120 -8.04 -8.87 31.81
C ILE A 120 -7.40 -8.37 33.11
N GLN A 121 -6.39 -7.54 32.96
CA GLN A 121 -5.82 -6.71 34.02
C GLN A 121 -6.16 -5.26 33.66
N VAL A 122 -6.85 -4.56 34.52
CA VAL A 122 -7.16 -3.12 34.34
C VAL A 122 -6.19 -2.33 35.22
N ILE A 123 -5.55 -1.32 34.65
CA ILE A 123 -4.76 -0.32 35.37
C ILE A 123 -5.73 0.78 35.83
N ASP A 124 -5.74 1.09 37.12
CA ASP A 124 -6.58 2.18 37.62
C ASP A 124 -6.08 3.52 37.05
N PRO A 125 -6.96 4.36 36.46
CA PRO A 125 -6.56 5.64 35.87
C PRO A 125 -6.00 6.65 36.91
N LYS A 126 -6.15 6.36 38.20
CA LYS A 126 -5.59 7.15 39.32
C LYS A 126 -4.17 6.76 39.70
N ASP A 127 -3.74 5.56 39.27
CA ASP A 127 -2.39 5.07 39.53
C ASP A 127 -1.35 5.74 38.63
N ASP A 128 -0.07 5.60 38.98
CA ASP A 128 1.01 5.94 38.06
C ASP A 128 1.04 4.94 36.91
N ALA A 129 0.44 5.35 35.78
CA ALA A 129 0.30 4.51 34.60
C ALA A 129 1.65 3.95 34.10
N VAL A 130 2.73 4.72 34.18
CA VAL A 130 4.06 4.26 33.73
C VAL A 130 4.58 3.17 34.65
N ALA A 131 4.50 3.37 35.97
CA ALA A 131 4.93 2.36 36.95
C ALA A 131 4.13 1.06 36.83
N GLU A 132 2.80 1.16 36.58
CA GLU A 132 1.96 -0.02 36.39
C GLU A 132 2.24 -0.75 35.05
N LEU A 133 2.54 0.00 33.98
CA LEU A 133 2.99 -0.59 32.72
C LEU A 133 4.35 -1.28 32.86
N GLU A 134 5.30 -0.71 33.62
CA GLU A 134 6.58 -1.36 33.92
C GLU A 134 6.37 -2.70 34.62
N LYS A 135 5.54 -2.74 35.67
CA LYS A 135 5.19 -3.99 36.34
C LYS A 135 4.52 -4.99 35.37
N ALA A 136 3.63 -4.51 34.52
CA ALA A 136 2.93 -5.39 33.56
C ALA A 136 3.89 -6.06 32.58
N VAL A 137 5.03 -5.45 32.23
CA VAL A 137 6.02 -6.03 31.30
C VAL A 137 7.20 -6.73 31.98
N GLU A 138 7.32 -6.67 33.32
CA GLU A 138 8.38 -7.36 34.05
C GLU A 138 8.34 -8.86 33.83
N GLU A 139 7.16 -9.47 33.91
CA GLU A 139 6.98 -10.91 33.77
C GLU A 139 7.08 -11.39 32.33
N ASN A 140 6.48 -10.65 31.38
CA ASN A 140 6.42 -11.03 29.96
C ASN A 140 6.21 -9.81 29.07
N GLU A 141 6.72 -9.88 27.82
CA GLU A 141 6.49 -8.89 26.80
C GLU A 141 4.99 -8.74 26.42
N LEU A 142 4.64 -7.58 25.88
CA LEU A 142 3.35 -7.30 25.24
C LEU A 142 3.50 -7.57 23.74
N ASN A 143 2.73 -8.50 23.22
CA ASN A 143 2.85 -8.92 21.82
C ASN A 143 2.20 -7.92 20.85
N ALA A 144 1.22 -7.16 21.36
CA ALA A 144 0.58 -6.09 20.62
C ALA A 144 0.15 -4.97 21.56
N LEU A 145 0.04 -3.76 21.00
CA LEU A 145 -0.63 -2.61 21.59
C LEU A 145 -1.68 -2.11 20.61
N VAL A 146 -2.87 -1.73 21.12
CA VAL A 146 -3.89 -1.01 20.35
C VAL A 146 -4.13 0.35 21.01
N ASP A 147 -3.85 1.40 20.24
CA ASP A 147 -4.05 2.79 20.66
C ASP A 147 -5.45 3.28 20.27
N GLY A 148 -6.28 3.49 21.24
CA GLY A 148 -7.59 4.13 21.16
C GLY A 148 -7.70 5.33 22.12
N PHE A 149 -6.60 5.94 22.57
CA PHE A 149 -6.65 7.06 23.51
C PHE A 149 -7.34 8.29 22.93
N LEU A 150 -6.84 8.78 21.79
CA LEU A 150 -7.39 9.98 21.17
C LEU A 150 -7.70 9.72 19.68
N GLY A 151 -8.71 10.41 19.18
CA GLY A 151 -9.09 10.39 17.76
C GLY A 151 -9.00 11.77 17.13
N MET A 152 -9.76 11.98 16.05
CA MET A 152 -9.73 13.20 15.22
C MET A 152 -10.10 14.51 15.91
N GLN A 153 -10.65 14.47 17.12
CA GLN A 153 -10.95 15.67 17.95
C GLN A 153 -9.83 16.01 18.93
N ALA A 154 -8.70 15.30 18.88
CA ALA A 154 -7.55 15.60 19.71
C ALA A 154 -7.03 17.03 19.48
N LYS A 155 -6.57 17.67 20.55
CA LYS A 155 -5.98 19.02 20.50
C LYS A 155 -4.58 18.97 21.10
N LEU A 156 -3.68 19.73 20.50
CA LEU A 156 -2.34 19.96 21.04
C LEU A 156 -2.31 21.23 21.90
N PRO A 157 -1.43 21.34 22.92
CA PRO A 157 -0.52 20.29 23.38
C PRO A 157 -1.23 19.15 24.12
N LEU A 158 -0.64 17.97 24.10
CA LEU A 158 -1.13 16.83 24.88
C LEU A 158 -1.02 17.14 26.39
N ARG A 159 -2.03 16.75 27.16
CA ARG A 159 -2.07 16.95 28.62
C ARG A 159 -1.51 15.74 29.36
N ASP A 160 -0.92 15.97 30.53
CA ASP A 160 -0.56 14.89 31.45
C ASP A 160 -1.76 13.98 31.74
N PRO A 161 -1.56 12.65 31.83
CA PRO A 161 -0.27 11.93 31.80
C PRO A 161 0.19 11.46 30.41
N LEU A 162 -0.53 11.81 29.34
CA LEU A 162 -0.28 11.26 27.98
C LEU A 162 1.16 11.38 27.48
N PRO A 163 1.84 12.53 27.54
CA PRO A 163 3.20 12.63 27.03
C PRO A 163 4.17 11.62 27.66
N LYS A 164 4.02 11.37 28.97
CA LYS A 164 4.88 10.42 29.70
C LYS A 164 4.58 8.98 29.30
N ILE A 165 3.30 8.63 29.19
CA ILE A 165 2.87 7.30 28.76
C ILE A 165 3.36 7.01 27.33
N LEU A 166 3.16 7.94 26.39
CA LEU A 166 3.57 7.78 24.99
C LEU A 166 5.10 7.69 24.85
N GLN A 167 5.84 8.49 25.62
CA GLN A 167 7.29 8.42 25.67
C GLN A 167 7.76 7.03 26.11
N TRP A 168 7.20 6.50 27.20
CA TRP A 168 7.52 5.16 27.69
C TRP A 168 7.19 4.09 26.65
N ILE A 169 5.98 4.14 26.04
CA ILE A 169 5.56 3.20 25.00
C ILE A 169 6.52 3.23 23.81
N ASN A 170 6.89 4.42 23.33
CA ASN A 170 7.76 4.56 22.18
C ASN A 170 9.19 4.04 22.43
N GLN A 171 9.67 4.11 23.67
CA GLN A 171 11.01 3.64 24.08
C GLN A 171 11.04 2.17 24.50
N SER A 172 9.87 1.57 24.80
CA SER A 172 9.80 0.21 25.31
C SER A 172 10.09 -0.83 24.21
N GLU A 173 11.14 -1.63 24.41
CA GLU A 173 11.44 -2.81 23.59
C GLU A 173 10.56 -4.02 23.95
N LYS A 174 9.74 -3.91 24.99
CA LYS A 174 8.84 -4.96 25.47
C LYS A 174 7.48 -4.99 24.76
N ILE A 175 7.26 -4.09 23.81
CA ILE A 175 6.03 -4.03 22.99
C ILE A 175 6.41 -4.38 21.55
N ALA A 176 5.96 -5.55 21.09
CA ALA A 176 6.38 -6.09 19.81
C ALA A 176 5.72 -5.41 18.59
N VAL A 177 4.43 -5.08 18.67
CA VAL A 177 3.68 -4.39 17.60
C VAL A 177 2.80 -3.31 18.19
N ARG A 178 2.87 -2.11 17.63
CA ARG A 178 2.03 -0.95 18.01
C ARG A 178 1.04 -0.65 16.90
N ALA A 179 -0.24 -0.73 17.22
CA ALA A 179 -1.33 -0.42 16.30
C ALA A 179 -2.11 0.79 16.79
N ALA A 180 -2.48 1.69 15.87
CA ALA A 180 -3.36 2.81 16.16
C ALA A 180 -4.70 2.65 15.43
N VAL A 181 -5.77 3.04 16.10
CA VAL A 181 -7.10 3.15 15.50
C VAL A 181 -7.25 4.56 14.92
N ASP A 182 -7.53 4.65 13.64
CA ASP A 182 -7.74 5.87 12.86
C ASP A 182 -6.55 6.83 12.79
N LEU A 183 -6.09 7.32 13.92
CA LEU A 183 -4.98 8.27 14.07
C LEU A 183 -4.15 7.86 15.29
N PRO A 184 -2.82 7.77 15.19
CA PRO A 184 -1.99 7.62 16.38
C PRO A 184 -2.21 8.80 17.33
N THR A 185 -2.33 8.50 18.61
CA THR A 185 -2.48 9.55 19.64
C THR A 185 -1.35 10.57 19.54
N GLY A 186 -1.68 11.84 19.42
CA GLY A 186 -0.72 12.94 19.23
C GLY A 186 -0.54 13.39 17.78
N VAL A 187 -1.10 12.67 16.80
CA VAL A 187 -1.20 13.13 15.41
C VAL A 187 -2.56 13.81 15.21
N THR A 188 -2.55 15.05 14.71
CA THR A 188 -3.76 15.85 14.51
C THR A 188 -3.76 16.51 13.12
N ALA A 189 -4.86 17.20 12.79
CA ALA A 189 -4.95 18.01 11.56
C ALA A 189 -3.95 19.18 11.54
N GLU A 190 -3.56 19.68 12.72
CA GLU A 190 -2.66 20.84 12.88
C GLU A 190 -1.18 20.44 12.90
N GLY A 191 -0.88 19.13 13.02
CA GLY A 191 0.47 18.61 13.14
C GLY A 191 0.57 17.49 14.17
N PHE A 192 1.74 17.37 14.79
CA PHE A 192 1.96 16.35 15.82
C PHE A 192 2.84 16.88 16.96
N GLU A 193 2.66 16.30 18.15
CA GLU A 193 3.51 16.54 19.32
C GLU A 193 3.68 15.25 20.11
N ASN A 194 4.93 14.75 20.17
CA ASN A 194 5.27 13.49 20.88
C ASN A 194 4.26 12.35 20.64
N PRO A 195 3.89 12.07 19.39
CA PRO A 195 2.83 11.12 19.12
C PRO A 195 3.26 9.68 19.42
N LEU A 196 2.28 8.79 19.53
CA LEU A 196 2.55 7.36 19.49
C LEU A 196 3.19 7.00 18.14
N ARG A 197 4.28 6.25 18.19
CA ARG A 197 4.90 5.67 17.00
C ARG A 197 4.27 4.33 16.69
N ALA A 198 3.31 4.34 15.78
CA ALA A 198 2.62 3.14 15.36
C ALA A 198 3.41 2.36 14.29
N ASP A 199 3.35 1.03 14.34
CA ASP A 199 3.79 0.16 13.25
C ASP A 199 2.69 0.04 12.18
N PHE A 200 1.43 0.08 12.63
CA PHE A 200 0.25 0.07 11.78
C PHE A 200 -0.79 1.09 12.26
N THR A 201 -1.40 1.79 11.31
CA THR A 201 -2.60 2.60 11.58
C THR A 201 -3.76 2.05 10.76
N TYR A 202 -4.83 1.67 11.44
CA TYR A 202 -6.04 1.12 10.84
C TYR A 202 -7.07 2.22 10.65
N CYS A 203 -7.24 2.70 9.41
CA CYS A 203 -8.23 3.70 9.05
C CYS A 203 -9.60 3.03 8.90
N THR A 204 -10.51 3.28 9.82
CA THR A 204 -11.83 2.65 9.89
C THR A 204 -12.89 3.48 9.16
N GLY A 205 -13.41 2.95 8.06
CA GLY A 205 -14.46 3.56 7.23
C GLY A 205 -14.06 4.79 6.45
N ILE A 206 -13.24 5.67 7.03
CA ILE A 206 -12.78 6.93 6.40
C ILE A 206 -11.27 7.07 6.60
N VAL A 207 -10.54 7.32 5.50
CA VAL A 207 -9.13 7.73 5.59
C VAL A 207 -9.07 9.23 5.85
N LYS A 208 -8.50 9.62 7.00
CA LYS A 208 -8.36 11.02 7.41
C LYS A 208 -7.06 11.59 6.84
N GLN A 209 -7.09 12.82 6.32
CA GLN A 209 -5.91 13.47 5.69
C GLN A 209 -4.61 13.42 6.51
N PRO A 210 -4.61 13.63 7.84
CA PRO A 210 -3.38 13.66 8.64
C PRO A 210 -2.50 12.41 8.51
N VAL A 211 -3.07 11.21 8.29
CA VAL A 211 -2.27 9.98 8.14
C VAL A 211 -1.52 9.92 6.81
N LEU A 212 -1.88 10.75 5.83
CA LEU A 212 -1.25 10.78 4.50
C LEU A 212 -0.19 11.89 4.37
N VAL A 213 -0.09 12.77 5.37
CA VAL A 213 0.91 13.84 5.38
C VAL A 213 2.30 13.23 5.52
N HIS A 214 3.21 13.60 4.61
CA HIS A 214 4.56 12.99 4.55
C HIS A 214 5.35 13.14 5.86
N SER A 215 5.24 14.29 6.54
CA SER A 215 5.90 14.52 7.84
C SER A 215 5.40 13.57 8.95
N ASN A 216 4.23 12.98 8.79
CA ASN A 216 3.63 12.09 9.77
C ASN A 216 3.95 10.61 9.50
N ALA A 217 4.60 10.30 8.38
CA ALA A 217 4.84 8.92 7.93
C ALA A 217 5.57 8.05 8.96
N GLU A 218 6.51 8.64 9.73
CA GLU A 218 7.24 7.93 10.79
C GLU A 218 6.32 7.51 11.95
N TRP A 219 5.30 8.31 12.24
CA TRP A 219 4.39 8.10 13.36
C TRP A 219 3.22 7.19 13.02
N VAL A 220 2.71 7.27 11.79
CA VAL A 220 1.54 6.50 11.37
C VAL A 220 1.90 5.08 10.91
N GLY A 221 3.16 4.81 10.61
CA GLY A 221 3.59 3.50 10.12
C GLY A 221 2.86 3.06 8.84
N ARG A 222 2.51 1.79 8.76
CA ARG A 222 1.78 1.25 7.60
C ARG A 222 0.29 1.46 7.74
N LEU A 223 -0.30 2.12 6.75
CA LEU A 223 -1.73 2.34 6.71
C LEU A 223 -2.47 1.11 6.21
N ARG A 224 -3.60 0.81 6.84
CA ARG A 224 -4.57 -0.20 6.43
C ARG A 224 -5.95 0.44 6.38
N TYR A 225 -6.57 0.46 5.21
CA TYR A 225 -7.94 0.93 5.07
C TYR A 225 -8.92 -0.23 5.28
N LEU A 226 -9.78 -0.08 6.28
CA LEU A 226 -10.87 -1.00 6.62
C LEU A 226 -12.19 -0.40 6.16
N ASN A 227 -12.70 -0.87 5.04
CA ASN A 227 -13.96 -0.37 4.49
C ASN A 227 -15.14 -0.82 5.37
N LEU A 228 -15.95 0.14 5.81
CA LEU A 228 -17.17 -0.07 6.60
C LEU A 228 -18.45 0.08 5.77
N ASP A 229 -18.30 0.25 4.45
CA ASP A 229 -19.40 0.49 3.50
C ASP A 229 -20.20 1.77 3.79
N PHE A 230 -19.52 2.83 4.25
CA PHE A 230 -20.14 4.13 4.51
C PHE A 230 -20.49 4.86 3.22
N PHE A 231 -19.73 4.63 2.14
CA PHE A 231 -19.87 5.35 0.89
C PHE A 231 -20.45 4.48 -0.23
N GLY A 232 -21.46 5.02 -0.95
CA GLY A 232 -21.91 4.48 -2.20
C GLY A 232 -21.06 4.96 -3.38
N GLU A 233 -21.32 4.44 -4.60
CA GLU A 233 -20.60 4.86 -5.82
C GLU A 233 -20.75 6.35 -6.13
N ALA A 234 -21.83 6.99 -5.69
CA ALA A 234 -22.10 8.40 -5.92
C ALA A 234 -21.26 9.29 -5.01
N ASP A 235 -21.02 8.87 -3.75
CA ASP A 235 -20.37 9.69 -2.72
C ASP A 235 -18.88 9.90 -3.01
N SER A 236 -18.24 8.99 -3.72
CA SER A 236 -16.85 9.13 -4.11
C SER A 236 -16.62 10.14 -5.25
N ARG A 237 -17.70 10.59 -5.92
CA ARG A 237 -17.61 11.57 -7.01
C ARG A 237 -17.48 12.99 -6.42
N GLY A 238 -16.56 13.77 -6.96
CA GLY A 238 -16.34 15.16 -6.53
C GLY A 238 -15.22 15.36 -5.52
N HIS A 239 -14.70 14.31 -4.88
CA HIS A 239 -13.51 14.40 -4.04
C HIS A 239 -12.23 14.30 -4.86
N ALA A 240 -11.30 15.24 -4.63
CA ALA A 240 -10.03 15.31 -5.35
C ALA A 240 -9.15 14.08 -5.08
N CYS A 241 -9.09 13.63 -3.81
CA CYS A 241 -8.29 12.50 -3.38
C CYS A 241 -9.19 11.34 -2.92
N ARG A 242 -8.83 10.12 -3.33
CA ARG A 242 -9.59 8.92 -2.99
C ARG A 242 -8.64 7.78 -2.59
N VAL A 243 -9.11 6.89 -1.75
CA VAL A 243 -8.41 5.64 -1.40
C VAL A 243 -8.95 4.48 -2.23
N LEU A 244 -8.07 3.64 -2.75
CA LEU A 244 -8.46 2.42 -3.44
C LEU A 244 -8.89 1.36 -2.42
N ARG A 245 -10.09 0.80 -2.62
CA ARG A 245 -10.62 -0.25 -1.74
C ARG A 245 -9.91 -1.58 -1.95
N SER A 246 -9.89 -2.40 -0.90
CA SER A 246 -9.24 -3.73 -0.95
C SER A 246 -9.88 -4.67 -1.97
N ASP A 247 -11.18 -4.55 -2.22
CA ASP A 247 -11.93 -5.38 -3.17
C ASP A 247 -11.74 -5.00 -4.65
N ALA A 248 -10.96 -3.94 -4.95
CA ALA A 248 -10.68 -3.51 -6.33
C ALA A 248 -10.12 -4.64 -7.22
N LEU A 249 -9.33 -5.55 -6.65
CA LEU A 249 -8.76 -6.69 -7.38
C LEU A 249 -9.82 -7.68 -7.90
N ARG A 250 -11.06 -7.66 -7.38
CA ARG A 250 -12.16 -8.49 -7.92
C ARG A 250 -12.40 -8.22 -9.41
N ARG A 251 -12.10 -7.01 -9.88
CA ARG A 251 -12.23 -6.65 -11.30
C ARG A 251 -11.32 -7.45 -12.22
N LEU A 252 -10.17 -7.92 -11.72
CA LEU A 252 -9.25 -8.78 -12.45
C LEU A 252 -9.68 -10.26 -12.46
N ARG A 253 -10.67 -10.66 -11.64
CA ARG A 253 -11.14 -12.04 -11.49
C ARG A 253 -12.19 -12.38 -12.55
N LYS A 254 -11.76 -12.52 -13.79
CA LYS A 254 -12.64 -12.88 -14.90
C LYS A 254 -12.19 -14.21 -15.52
N LEU A 255 -13.14 -15.06 -15.84
CA LEU A 255 -12.86 -16.25 -16.63
C LEU A 255 -12.36 -15.83 -18.01
N ARG A 256 -11.31 -16.47 -18.48
CA ARG A 256 -10.84 -16.30 -19.85
C ARG A 256 -11.82 -16.98 -20.81
N ARG A 257 -12.05 -16.38 -21.96
CA ARG A 257 -12.88 -16.99 -23.00
C ARG A 257 -12.20 -18.25 -23.53
N VAL A 258 -12.99 -19.30 -23.78
CA VAL A 258 -12.49 -20.58 -24.30
C VAL A 258 -12.01 -20.44 -25.75
N ASP A 259 -12.61 -19.52 -26.52
CA ASP A 259 -12.31 -19.24 -27.91
C ASP A 259 -11.21 -18.16 -28.12
N GLY A 260 -10.64 -17.65 -27.02
CA GLY A 260 -9.59 -16.63 -27.05
C GLY A 260 -8.22 -17.24 -27.35
N ASP A 261 -7.54 -16.72 -28.36
CA ASP A 261 -6.13 -17.05 -28.61
C ASP A 261 -5.18 -16.22 -27.71
N LYS A 262 -3.89 -16.50 -27.78
CA LYS A 262 -2.88 -15.78 -26.98
C LYS A 262 -2.83 -14.27 -27.25
N ARG A 263 -3.20 -13.81 -28.45
CA ARG A 263 -3.20 -12.38 -28.81
C ARG A 263 -4.34 -11.62 -28.16
N ALA A 264 -5.47 -12.29 -27.88
CA ALA A 264 -6.59 -11.71 -27.17
C ALA A 264 -6.22 -11.27 -25.73
N HIS A 265 -5.10 -11.74 -25.20
CA HIS A 265 -4.59 -11.39 -23.88
C HIS A 265 -3.42 -10.39 -23.93
N GLY A 266 -3.22 -9.71 -25.06
CA GLY A 266 -2.22 -8.68 -25.27
C GLY A 266 -0.82 -9.20 -25.62
N HIS A 267 -0.03 -8.33 -26.20
CA HIS A 267 1.39 -8.55 -26.53
C HIS A 267 2.23 -7.43 -25.95
N LEU A 268 2.98 -7.73 -24.91
CA LEU A 268 3.86 -6.78 -24.25
C LEU A 268 5.23 -6.77 -24.94
N PHE A 269 5.70 -5.57 -25.33
CA PHE A 269 7.08 -5.35 -25.74
C PHE A 269 7.87 -4.76 -24.56
N ILE A 270 9.00 -5.37 -24.20
CA ILE A 270 9.90 -4.91 -23.14
C ILE A 270 11.24 -4.50 -23.77
N LEU A 271 11.68 -3.27 -23.53
CA LEU A 271 13.00 -2.76 -23.87
C LEU A 271 13.76 -2.47 -22.59
N ALA A 272 14.68 -3.36 -22.18
CA ALA A 272 15.24 -3.32 -20.84
C ALA A 272 16.60 -4.03 -20.76
N GLY A 273 17.32 -3.74 -19.68
CA GLY A 273 18.59 -4.39 -19.36
C GLY A 273 19.80 -3.74 -19.98
N SER A 274 20.91 -3.90 -19.30
CA SER A 274 22.28 -3.70 -19.74
C SER A 274 23.11 -4.88 -19.23
N ARG A 275 24.33 -5.05 -19.72
CA ARG A 275 25.22 -6.15 -19.30
C ARG A 275 25.39 -6.24 -17.79
N SER A 276 25.44 -5.10 -17.10
CA SER A 276 25.58 -5.01 -15.63
C SER A 276 24.25 -5.11 -14.87
N LEU A 277 23.10 -4.81 -15.51
CA LEU A 277 21.79 -4.73 -14.88
C LEU A 277 20.75 -5.65 -15.56
N GLY A 278 21.20 -6.75 -16.15
CA GLY A 278 20.31 -7.69 -16.86
C GLY A 278 19.21 -8.29 -15.99
N GLY A 279 19.45 -8.44 -14.68
CA GLY A 279 18.44 -8.95 -13.72
C GLY A 279 17.14 -8.17 -13.70
N ALA A 280 17.18 -6.85 -13.93
CA ALA A 280 15.99 -6.00 -13.98
C ALA A 280 15.08 -6.37 -15.16
N ALA A 281 15.65 -6.58 -16.37
CA ALA A 281 14.89 -7.04 -17.54
C ALA A 281 14.25 -8.42 -17.30
N MET A 282 14.98 -9.33 -16.66
CA MET A 282 14.49 -10.66 -16.30
C MET A 282 13.30 -10.57 -15.32
N MET A 283 13.42 -9.76 -14.28
CA MET A 283 12.34 -9.57 -13.28
C MET A 283 11.11 -8.93 -13.91
N ALA A 284 11.27 -7.93 -14.79
CA ALA A 284 10.15 -7.35 -15.53
C ALA A 284 9.43 -8.39 -16.40
N ALA A 285 10.17 -9.23 -17.13
CA ALA A 285 9.60 -10.30 -17.92
C ALA A 285 8.86 -11.34 -17.07
N GLN A 286 9.43 -11.77 -15.94
CA GLN A 286 8.78 -12.71 -15.01
C GLN A 286 7.53 -12.11 -14.37
N GLY A 287 7.56 -10.82 -13.98
CA GLY A 287 6.39 -10.10 -13.50
C GLY A 287 5.24 -10.10 -14.50
N ALA A 288 5.57 -9.84 -15.76
CA ALA A 288 4.59 -9.84 -16.85
C ALA A 288 4.00 -11.23 -17.13
N LEU A 289 4.83 -12.29 -17.13
CA LEU A 289 4.36 -13.67 -17.27
C LEU A 289 3.36 -14.04 -16.16
N LYS A 290 3.72 -13.76 -14.92
CA LYS A 290 2.85 -14.05 -13.75
C LYS A 290 1.56 -13.24 -13.75
N ALA A 291 1.57 -12.03 -14.30
CA ALA A 291 0.37 -11.22 -14.50
C ALA A 291 -0.49 -11.71 -15.68
N GLY A 292 0.00 -12.68 -16.45
CA GLY A 292 -0.79 -13.44 -17.40
C GLY A 292 -1.09 -12.70 -18.71
N VAL A 293 -0.15 -11.93 -19.23
CA VAL A 293 -0.18 -11.41 -20.61
C VAL A 293 -0.07 -12.58 -21.61
N GLY A 294 -0.61 -12.42 -22.79
CA GLY A 294 -0.64 -13.48 -23.80
C GLY A 294 0.69 -13.74 -24.49
N LEU A 295 1.43 -12.68 -24.80
CA LEU A 295 2.73 -12.72 -25.46
C LEU A 295 3.67 -11.68 -24.85
N ILE A 296 4.96 -12.03 -24.77
CA ILE A 296 6.04 -11.10 -24.40
C ILE A 296 7.15 -11.19 -25.46
N THR A 297 7.52 -10.02 -25.99
CA THR A 297 8.79 -9.85 -26.71
C THR A 297 9.67 -8.94 -25.89
N ALA A 298 10.87 -9.38 -25.53
CA ALA A 298 11.81 -8.61 -24.74
C ALA A 298 13.11 -8.39 -25.51
N ALA A 299 13.40 -7.14 -25.82
CA ALA A 299 14.63 -6.70 -26.47
C ALA A 299 15.68 -6.38 -25.40
N VAL A 300 16.80 -7.08 -25.46
CA VAL A 300 17.85 -7.08 -24.45
C VAL A 300 19.23 -7.08 -25.11
N PRO A 301 20.32 -6.74 -24.39
CA PRO A 301 21.67 -6.88 -24.89
C PRO A 301 21.97 -8.29 -25.41
N ASP A 302 22.67 -8.39 -26.54
CA ASP A 302 23.00 -9.67 -27.18
C ASP A 302 23.77 -10.62 -26.26
N SER A 303 24.67 -10.07 -25.45
CA SER A 303 25.46 -10.85 -24.48
C SER A 303 24.63 -11.56 -23.42
N LEU A 304 23.37 -11.12 -23.14
CA LEU A 304 22.46 -11.71 -22.17
C LEU A 304 21.48 -12.71 -22.81
N HIS A 305 21.31 -12.70 -24.11
CA HIS A 305 20.27 -13.43 -24.84
C HIS A 305 20.25 -14.93 -24.51
N ALA A 306 21.40 -15.60 -24.69
CA ALA A 306 21.47 -17.05 -24.47
C ALA A 306 21.10 -17.47 -23.04
N ALA A 307 21.56 -16.71 -22.04
CA ALA A 307 21.24 -16.96 -20.64
C ALA A 307 19.76 -16.77 -20.35
N PHE A 308 19.13 -15.76 -20.95
CA PHE A 308 17.72 -15.45 -20.73
C PHE A 308 16.79 -16.45 -21.39
N VAL A 309 17.10 -16.90 -22.61
CA VAL A 309 16.37 -17.98 -23.27
C VAL A 309 16.41 -19.26 -22.46
N ALA A 310 17.55 -19.60 -21.85
CA ALA A 310 17.68 -20.79 -21.02
C ALA A 310 16.88 -20.71 -19.71
N GLN A 311 16.71 -19.52 -19.13
CA GLN A 311 16.03 -19.34 -17.85
C GLN A 311 14.51 -19.15 -17.99
N VAL A 312 14.06 -18.44 -19.04
CA VAL A 312 12.64 -18.10 -19.26
C VAL A 312 12.30 -18.29 -20.74
N PRO A 313 12.08 -19.56 -21.16
CA PRO A 313 11.81 -19.90 -22.55
C PRO A 313 10.45 -19.43 -23.06
N GLU A 314 9.54 -19.00 -22.18
CA GLU A 314 8.21 -18.48 -22.56
C GLU A 314 8.25 -17.08 -23.18
N VAL A 315 9.36 -16.37 -23.06
CA VAL A 315 9.55 -15.01 -23.59
C VAL A 315 10.29 -15.08 -24.93
N MET A 316 9.82 -14.33 -25.90
CA MET A 316 10.53 -14.10 -27.17
C MET A 316 11.64 -13.08 -26.94
N TRP A 317 12.84 -13.57 -26.64
CA TRP A 317 14.01 -12.74 -26.41
C TRP A 317 14.60 -12.27 -27.75
N VAL A 318 14.81 -10.96 -27.88
CA VAL A 318 15.39 -10.34 -29.09
C VAL A 318 16.74 -9.73 -28.73
N PRO A 319 17.86 -10.32 -29.23
CA PRO A 319 19.19 -9.76 -29.01
C PRO A 319 19.36 -8.46 -29.81
N LEU A 320 19.82 -7.41 -29.12
CA LEU A 320 20.14 -6.11 -29.71
C LEU A 320 21.65 -5.82 -29.62
N PRO A 321 22.20 -5.01 -30.56
CA PRO A 321 23.55 -4.49 -30.46
C PRO A 321 23.78 -3.75 -29.15
N GLU A 322 25.02 -3.82 -28.67
CA GLU A 322 25.45 -3.19 -27.43
C GLU A 322 26.42 -2.05 -27.68
N THR A 323 26.38 -1.05 -26.83
CA THR A 323 27.46 -0.07 -26.70
C THR A 323 28.69 -0.73 -26.08
N PRO A 324 29.88 -0.13 -26.15
CA PRO A 324 31.11 -0.69 -25.54
C PRO A 324 30.94 -1.01 -24.04
N ASP A 325 30.12 -0.22 -23.31
CA ASP A 325 29.84 -0.41 -21.88
C ASP A 325 28.75 -1.46 -21.62
N GLY A 326 28.14 -2.02 -22.67
CA GLY A 326 27.16 -3.09 -22.58
C GLY A 326 25.71 -2.64 -22.36
N SER A 327 25.41 -1.40 -22.67
CA SER A 327 24.05 -0.89 -22.78
C SER A 327 23.47 -1.09 -24.17
N LEU A 328 22.20 -0.82 -24.41
CA LEU A 328 21.56 -0.98 -25.70
C LEU A 328 21.98 0.14 -26.67
N ALA A 329 22.51 -0.23 -27.85
CA ALA A 329 22.94 0.70 -28.88
C ALA A 329 21.78 1.17 -29.76
N LEU A 330 21.85 2.42 -30.25
CA LEU A 330 20.84 3.03 -31.14
C LEU A 330 20.62 2.24 -32.45
N GLU A 331 21.63 1.53 -32.92
CA GLU A 331 21.58 0.65 -34.11
C GLU A 331 20.47 -0.41 -33.99
N GLY A 332 20.10 -0.81 -32.77
CA GLY A 332 19.01 -1.75 -32.49
C GLY A 332 17.62 -1.29 -32.95
N LEU A 333 17.44 0.03 -33.22
CA LEU A 333 16.14 0.63 -33.58
C LEU A 333 15.51 -0.03 -34.82
N GLY A 334 16.32 -0.34 -35.84
CA GLY A 334 15.84 -0.99 -37.05
C GLY A 334 15.22 -2.37 -36.80
N LYS A 335 15.83 -3.14 -35.89
CA LYS A 335 15.32 -4.46 -35.49
C LYS A 335 14.04 -4.34 -34.62
N ILE A 336 14.00 -3.37 -33.71
CA ILE A 336 12.85 -3.13 -32.81
C ILE A 336 11.58 -2.82 -33.61
N ARG A 337 11.65 -2.01 -34.65
CA ARG A 337 10.52 -1.62 -35.50
C ARG A 337 9.69 -2.82 -36.00
N GLN A 338 10.31 -3.95 -36.29
CA GLN A 338 9.64 -5.15 -36.79
C GLN A 338 8.70 -5.80 -35.74
N TYR A 339 8.84 -5.46 -34.47
CA TYR A 339 8.07 -6.01 -33.37
C TYR A 339 7.02 -5.04 -32.82
N LEU A 340 7.23 -3.72 -32.99
CA LEU A 340 6.34 -2.69 -32.42
C LEU A 340 4.91 -2.76 -32.98
N ASP A 341 4.76 -3.04 -34.27
CA ASP A 341 3.44 -3.13 -34.93
C ASP A 341 2.52 -4.21 -34.33
N ARG A 342 3.09 -5.19 -33.65
CA ARG A 342 2.36 -6.30 -33.02
C ARG A 342 2.16 -6.11 -31.52
N ALA A 343 2.88 -5.17 -30.92
CA ALA A 343 2.79 -4.88 -29.50
C ALA A 343 1.54 -4.10 -29.18
N THR A 344 0.93 -4.40 -28.04
CA THR A 344 -0.24 -3.67 -27.50
C THR A 344 0.13 -2.79 -26.34
N ALA A 345 1.31 -2.97 -25.73
CA ALA A 345 1.93 -2.06 -24.76
C ALA A 345 3.45 -2.17 -24.81
N LEU A 346 4.11 -1.11 -24.35
CA LEU A 346 5.57 -0.99 -24.23
C LEU A 346 5.96 -0.77 -22.77
N VAL A 347 6.98 -1.50 -22.30
CA VAL A 347 7.67 -1.23 -21.03
C VAL A 347 9.14 -0.93 -21.35
N THR A 348 9.66 0.14 -20.80
CA THR A 348 11.07 0.46 -20.92
C THR A 348 11.62 1.11 -19.66
N GLY A 349 12.90 0.91 -19.38
CA GLY A 349 13.56 1.53 -18.24
C GLY A 349 14.30 0.58 -17.30
N PRO A 350 13.74 -0.59 -16.94
CA PRO A 350 14.40 -1.50 -16.02
C PRO A 350 15.82 -1.85 -16.48
N GLY A 351 16.83 -1.42 -15.69
CA GLY A 351 18.23 -1.77 -15.90
C GLY A 351 18.88 -1.31 -17.20
N LEU A 352 18.38 -0.24 -17.82
CA LEU A 352 18.97 0.28 -19.08
C LEU A 352 20.33 0.95 -18.90
N GLY A 353 20.60 1.45 -17.69
CA GLY A 353 21.79 2.26 -17.43
C GLY A 353 21.62 3.72 -17.82
N ILE A 354 22.75 4.44 -17.82
CA ILE A 354 22.75 5.91 -17.89
C ILE A 354 23.29 6.48 -19.22
N GLU A 355 23.55 5.63 -20.20
CA GLU A 355 24.18 6.05 -21.46
C GLU A 355 23.23 6.88 -22.33
N LYS A 356 23.76 7.96 -22.88
CA LYS A 356 23.01 8.91 -23.73
C LYS A 356 22.50 8.26 -25.01
N GLU A 357 23.25 7.31 -25.56
CA GLU A 357 22.86 6.57 -26.76
C GLU A 357 21.64 5.72 -26.50
N THR A 358 21.64 4.97 -25.40
CA THR A 358 20.49 4.17 -24.94
C THR A 358 19.27 5.05 -24.67
N HIS A 359 19.45 6.22 -24.03
CA HIS A 359 18.35 7.18 -23.83
C HIS A 359 17.78 7.69 -25.17
N SER A 360 18.64 7.85 -26.19
CA SER A 360 18.20 8.21 -27.54
C SER A 360 17.40 7.07 -28.19
N LEU A 361 17.84 5.83 -28.05
CA LEU A 361 17.10 4.66 -28.51
C LEU A 361 15.71 4.60 -27.85
N VAL A 362 15.63 4.71 -26.52
CA VAL A 362 14.37 4.69 -25.76
C VAL A 362 13.41 5.77 -26.27
N ARG A 363 13.89 7.00 -26.42
CA ARG A 363 13.08 8.12 -26.93
C ARG A 363 12.53 7.83 -28.33
N GLU A 364 13.36 7.34 -29.25
CA GLU A 364 12.93 7.02 -30.62
C GLU A 364 11.89 5.88 -30.61
N VAL A 365 12.10 4.84 -29.81
CA VAL A 365 11.13 3.74 -29.67
C VAL A 365 9.79 4.23 -29.11
N CYS A 366 9.81 5.04 -28.04
CA CYS A 366 8.58 5.62 -27.46
C CYS A 366 7.85 6.52 -28.47
N ASN A 367 8.57 7.28 -29.29
CA ASN A 367 7.98 8.15 -30.29
C ASN A 367 7.47 7.43 -31.56
N LEU A 368 7.86 6.17 -31.76
CA LEU A 368 7.36 5.29 -32.83
C LEU A 368 6.15 4.47 -32.40
N PHE A 369 5.94 4.30 -31.09
CA PHE A 369 4.88 3.47 -30.55
C PHE A 369 3.67 4.32 -30.12
N ASP A 370 2.49 4.04 -30.66
CA ASP A 370 1.28 4.80 -30.34
C ASP A 370 0.46 4.23 -29.15
N GLY A 371 0.79 3.03 -28.69
CA GLY A 371 0.09 2.35 -27.59
C GLY A 371 0.51 2.83 -26.18
N PRO A 372 -0.11 2.25 -25.13
CA PRO A 372 0.28 2.49 -23.75
C PRO A 372 1.74 2.18 -23.50
N THR A 373 2.46 3.15 -22.94
CA THR A 373 3.91 3.06 -22.69
C THR A 373 4.21 3.27 -21.21
N LEU A 374 4.94 2.34 -20.61
CA LEU A 374 5.45 2.46 -19.25
C LEU A 374 6.92 2.84 -19.26
N LEU A 375 7.26 3.94 -18.59
CA LEU A 375 8.63 4.34 -18.26
C LEU A 375 8.88 4.06 -16.78
N ASP A 376 9.89 3.26 -16.48
CA ASP A 376 10.36 2.99 -15.12
C ASP A 376 11.87 3.25 -14.99
N ALA A 377 12.36 3.40 -13.78
CA ALA A 377 13.78 3.48 -13.44
C ALA A 377 14.59 4.42 -14.37
N ASP A 378 15.53 3.85 -15.15
CA ASP A 378 16.47 4.61 -15.98
C ASP A 378 15.82 5.36 -17.16
N ALA A 379 14.58 5.01 -17.54
CA ALA A 379 13.82 5.75 -18.55
C ALA A 379 13.12 7.00 -17.98
N ILE A 380 13.04 7.15 -16.65
CA ILE A 380 12.43 8.33 -16.01
C ILE A 380 13.46 9.46 -15.97
N ARG A 381 13.61 10.15 -17.10
CA ARG A 381 14.59 11.23 -17.32
C ARG A 381 13.96 12.42 -18.03
N PRO A 382 14.34 13.66 -17.66
CA PRO A 382 13.88 14.85 -18.37
C PRO A 382 14.19 14.81 -19.86
N GLU A 383 15.39 14.35 -20.24
CA GLU A 383 15.84 14.26 -21.63
C GLU A 383 15.09 13.22 -22.48
N ILE A 384 14.39 12.29 -21.85
CA ILE A 384 13.48 11.35 -22.52
C ILE A 384 12.06 11.94 -22.50
N PHE A 385 11.50 12.16 -21.31
CA PHE A 385 10.08 12.53 -21.12
C PHE A 385 9.70 13.82 -21.84
N SER A 386 10.52 14.89 -21.72
CA SER A 386 10.22 16.18 -22.34
C SER A 386 10.27 16.18 -23.87
N LYS A 387 10.76 15.11 -24.49
CA LYS A 387 10.86 14.96 -25.94
C LYS A 387 9.91 13.92 -26.51
N LEU A 388 9.01 13.38 -25.69
CA LEU A 388 7.94 12.52 -26.18
C LEU A 388 6.90 13.35 -26.93
N LYS A 389 6.44 12.82 -28.06
CA LYS A 389 5.43 13.48 -28.90
C LYS A 389 4.03 13.45 -28.28
N LYS A 390 3.74 12.38 -27.52
CA LYS A 390 2.46 12.14 -26.85
C LYS A 390 2.76 11.60 -25.46
N THR A 391 2.09 12.10 -24.45
CA THR A 391 2.28 11.69 -23.05
C THR A 391 1.01 11.15 -22.42
N GLU A 392 -0.15 11.31 -23.05
CA GLU A 392 -1.46 10.91 -22.49
C GLU A 392 -1.57 9.41 -22.24
N ASN A 393 -0.88 8.60 -23.07
CA ASN A 393 -0.83 7.14 -22.93
C ASN A 393 0.43 6.67 -22.17
N VAL A 394 1.19 7.59 -21.58
CA VAL A 394 2.40 7.26 -20.83
C VAL A 394 2.09 7.08 -19.35
N VAL A 395 2.62 5.99 -18.79
CA VAL A 395 2.69 5.77 -17.35
C VAL A 395 4.13 5.94 -16.91
N ILE A 396 4.37 6.67 -15.85
CA ILE A 396 5.69 6.75 -15.21
C ILE A 396 5.59 6.25 -13.77
N THR A 397 6.62 5.52 -13.31
CA THR A 397 6.61 4.88 -11.99
C THR A 397 7.78 5.30 -11.11
N PRO A 398 8.00 6.63 -10.87
CA PRO A 398 9.12 7.09 -10.08
C PRO A 398 8.95 6.81 -8.58
N HIS A 399 10.06 6.58 -7.89
CA HIS A 399 10.15 6.86 -6.46
C HIS A 399 10.41 8.37 -6.24
N ALA A 400 10.35 8.84 -4.99
CA ALA A 400 10.47 10.27 -4.68
C ALA A 400 11.72 10.94 -5.30
N GLY A 401 12.89 10.27 -5.25
CA GLY A 401 14.13 10.82 -5.82
C GLY A 401 14.13 10.89 -7.36
N GLU A 402 13.52 9.91 -8.04
CA GLU A 402 13.32 9.94 -9.50
C GLU A 402 12.34 11.04 -9.90
N PHE A 403 11.26 11.19 -9.13
CA PHE A 403 10.30 12.26 -9.36
C PHE A 403 10.91 13.65 -9.16
N THR A 404 11.69 13.87 -8.10
CA THR A 404 12.42 15.13 -7.88
C THR A 404 13.38 15.44 -9.03
N ARG A 405 14.04 14.44 -9.58
CA ARG A 405 14.92 14.60 -10.76
C ARG A 405 14.13 15.05 -12.00
N LEU A 406 12.91 14.54 -12.18
CA LEU A 406 12.05 14.83 -13.32
C LEU A 406 11.32 16.17 -13.17
N ALA A 407 10.81 16.47 -11.99
CA ALA A 407 9.85 17.56 -11.72
C ALA A 407 10.43 18.71 -10.89
N GLY A 408 11.66 18.57 -10.37
CA GLY A 408 12.24 19.50 -9.40
C GLY A 408 11.42 19.51 -8.10
N ASN A 409 11.14 20.71 -7.60
CA ASN A 409 10.34 20.91 -6.39
C ASN A 409 8.82 21.05 -6.68
N THR A 410 8.37 20.72 -7.89
CA THR A 410 6.95 20.83 -8.24
C THR A 410 6.15 19.70 -7.56
N ALA A 411 5.08 20.06 -6.86
CA ALA A 411 4.19 19.09 -6.24
C ALA A 411 3.52 18.19 -7.30
N PRO A 412 3.33 16.88 -7.05
CA PRO A 412 2.81 15.92 -8.03
C PRO A 412 1.49 16.35 -8.71
N PRO A 413 0.47 16.86 -8.01
CA PRO A 413 -0.76 17.31 -8.69
C PRO A 413 -0.51 18.46 -9.67
N LYS A 414 0.29 19.46 -9.28
CA LYS A 414 0.63 20.59 -10.15
C LYS A 414 1.51 20.19 -11.34
N TRP A 415 2.32 19.16 -11.17
CA TRP A 415 3.15 18.63 -12.25
C TRP A 415 2.30 17.91 -13.31
N ILE A 416 1.33 17.09 -12.87
CA ILE A 416 0.38 16.38 -13.76
C ILE A 416 -0.49 17.33 -14.57
N GLU A 417 -0.93 18.45 -14.01
CA GLU A 417 -1.68 19.49 -14.74
C GLU A 417 -0.94 20.00 -16.00
N LYS A 418 0.39 20.04 -15.94
CA LYS A 418 1.24 20.51 -17.06
C LYS A 418 1.76 19.37 -17.93
N ASN A 419 1.72 18.14 -17.44
CA ASN A 419 2.31 16.97 -18.07
C ASN A 419 1.27 15.83 -18.05
N PRO A 420 0.31 15.83 -19.00
CA PRO A 420 -0.76 14.85 -19.01
C PRO A 420 -0.20 13.43 -19.23
N CYS A 421 -0.11 12.67 -18.15
CA CYS A 421 0.29 11.27 -18.12
C CYS A 421 -0.29 10.60 -16.88
N THR A 422 -0.08 9.30 -16.70
CA THR A 422 -0.36 8.62 -15.45
C THR A 422 0.92 8.51 -14.63
N LEU A 423 0.91 9.10 -13.44
CA LEU A 423 2.03 9.08 -12.49
C LEU A 423 1.74 8.08 -11.38
N VAL A 424 2.58 7.07 -11.23
CA VAL A 424 2.62 6.16 -10.07
C VAL A 424 3.77 6.59 -9.17
N LEU A 425 3.52 7.46 -8.20
CA LEU A 425 4.53 7.90 -7.25
C LEU A 425 4.71 6.86 -6.15
N LYS A 426 5.80 6.09 -6.27
CA LYS A 426 6.13 4.99 -5.35
C LYS A 426 6.57 5.53 -3.98
N GLY A 427 6.04 4.94 -2.91
CA GLY A 427 6.37 5.29 -1.53
C GLY A 427 5.59 4.42 -0.54
N ALA A 428 5.69 4.74 0.76
CA ALA A 428 4.94 4.07 1.81
C ALA A 428 3.42 4.12 1.54
N HIS A 429 2.95 5.24 0.99
CA HIS A 429 1.58 5.46 0.52
C HIS A 429 1.65 5.77 -0.98
N THR A 430 1.69 4.72 -1.80
CA THR A 430 1.81 4.90 -3.26
C THR A 430 0.60 5.64 -3.81
N GLN A 431 0.86 6.67 -4.62
CA GLN A 431 -0.16 7.49 -5.26
C GLN A 431 -0.22 7.21 -6.75
N VAL A 432 -1.42 7.17 -7.30
CA VAL A 432 -1.67 7.11 -8.74
C VAL A 432 -2.43 8.37 -9.15
N LEU A 433 -1.76 9.23 -9.90
CA LEU A 433 -2.30 10.51 -10.35
C LEU A 433 -2.45 10.55 -11.87
N SER A 434 -3.54 11.10 -12.32
CA SER A 434 -3.78 11.50 -13.71
C SER A 434 -4.46 12.88 -13.73
N SER A 435 -4.75 13.43 -14.91
CA SER A 435 -5.53 14.66 -15.03
C SER A 435 -6.94 14.58 -14.43
N SER A 436 -7.48 13.36 -14.28
CA SER A 436 -8.86 13.09 -13.84
C SER A 436 -8.95 12.42 -12.47
N SER A 437 -7.85 11.94 -11.89
CA SER A 437 -7.89 11.15 -10.66
C SER A 437 -6.63 11.28 -9.81
N HIS A 438 -6.81 11.22 -8.49
CA HIS A 438 -5.74 11.12 -7.50
C HIS A 438 -6.09 10.02 -6.50
N LEU A 439 -5.46 8.87 -6.67
CA LEU A 439 -5.75 7.66 -5.89
C LEU A 439 -4.59 7.32 -4.95
N TYR A 440 -4.91 6.92 -3.73
CA TYR A 440 -3.97 6.34 -2.79
C TYR A 440 -4.16 4.83 -2.71
N CYS A 441 -3.07 4.08 -2.89
CA CYS A 441 -3.00 2.64 -2.74
C CYS A 441 -2.28 2.34 -1.42
N LEU A 442 -3.05 1.93 -0.40
CA LEU A 442 -2.55 1.74 0.98
C LEU A 442 -2.14 0.28 1.28
N GLY A 443 -2.02 -0.56 0.27
CA GLY A 443 -1.51 -1.92 0.41
C GLY A 443 0.01 -1.97 0.25
N GLY A 444 0.64 -2.90 0.96
CA GLY A 444 2.07 -3.17 0.84
C GLY A 444 2.75 -3.58 2.14
N SER A 445 3.96 -4.08 2.00
CA SER A 445 4.82 -4.52 3.10
C SER A 445 6.24 -4.01 2.87
N SER A 446 7.07 -3.99 3.94
CA SER A 446 8.50 -3.67 3.88
C SER A 446 9.30 -4.58 2.92
N VAL A 447 8.77 -5.75 2.57
CA VAL A 447 9.33 -6.64 1.53
C VAL A 447 9.49 -5.91 0.19
N LEU A 448 8.67 -4.90 -0.10
CA LEU A 448 8.77 -4.07 -1.30
C LEU A 448 9.96 -3.10 -1.30
N ALA A 449 10.54 -2.81 -0.14
CA ALA A 449 11.71 -1.94 -0.02
C ALA A 449 13.03 -2.69 -0.32
N ARG A 450 13.04 -3.47 -1.41
CA ARG A 450 14.18 -4.29 -1.86
C ARG A 450 14.43 -4.11 -3.35
N GLY A 451 15.68 -4.32 -3.76
CA GLY A 451 16.06 -4.29 -5.16
C GLY A 451 15.22 -5.25 -6.02
N GLY A 452 14.78 -4.79 -7.17
CA GLY A 452 13.99 -5.58 -8.12
C GLY A 452 12.46 -5.51 -7.91
N SER A 453 11.97 -4.98 -6.79
CA SER A 453 10.54 -4.84 -6.53
C SER A 453 9.84 -3.93 -7.57
N GLY A 454 10.51 -2.82 -7.95
CA GLY A 454 10.03 -1.95 -9.03
C GLY A 454 9.97 -2.65 -10.37
N ASP A 455 11.01 -3.46 -10.70
CA ASP A 455 11.06 -4.21 -11.96
C ASP A 455 9.91 -5.23 -12.06
N LEU A 456 9.59 -5.93 -10.97
CA LEU A 456 8.41 -6.80 -10.91
C LEU A 456 7.12 -6.02 -11.15
N LEU A 457 6.97 -4.86 -10.50
CA LEU A 457 5.80 -3.99 -10.71
C LEU A 457 5.70 -3.51 -12.16
N ALA A 458 6.82 -3.12 -12.77
CA ALA A 458 6.88 -2.70 -14.17
C ALA A 458 6.39 -3.82 -15.11
N GLY A 459 6.77 -5.06 -14.85
CA GLY A 459 6.28 -6.22 -15.58
C GLY A 459 4.77 -6.47 -15.38
N ILE A 460 4.30 -6.46 -14.13
CA ILE A 460 2.89 -6.64 -13.79
C ILE A 460 2.02 -5.56 -14.45
N LEU A 461 2.42 -4.30 -14.30
CA LEU A 461 1.71 -3.16 -14.88
C LEU A 461 1.71 -3.21 -16.40
N GLY A 462 2.87 -3.48 -17.01
CA GLY A 462 2.99 -3.64 -18.46
C GLY A 462 2.08 -4.74 -19.01
N ALA A 463 1.98 -5.87 -18.31
CA ALA A 463 1.08 -6.95 -18.69
C ALA A 463 -0.40 -6.54 -18.65
N LEU A 464 -0.81 -5.79 -17.64
CA LEU A 464 -2.18 -5.29 -17.53
C LEU A 464 -2.48 -4.21 -18.58
N LEU A 465 -1.51 -3.33 -18.88
CA LEU A 465 -1.61 -2.36 -19.99
C LEU A 465 -1.80 -3.09 -21.33
N ALA A 466 -0.98 -4.13 -21.58
CA ALA A 466 -1.06 -4.89 -22.83
C ALA A 466 -2.41 -5.57 -23.03
N LYS A 467 -3.11 -5.98 -21.99
CA LYS A 467 -4.46 -6.54 -22.05
C LYS A 467 -5.53 -5.53 -22.46
N GLY A 468 -5.32 -4.23 -22.23
CA GLY A 468 -6.22 -3.17 -22.66
C GLY A 468 -7.66 -3.24 -22.11
N THR A 469 -7.84 -3.86 -20.92
CA THR A 469 -9.18 -4.15 -20.37
C THR A 469 -9.79 -2.99 -19.58
N PHE A 470 -8.97 -2.03 -19.15
CA PHE A 470 -9.38 -0.90 -18.32
C PHE A 470 -8.63 0.37 -18.73
N PRO A 471 -9.10 1.57 -18.34
CA PRO A 471 -8.35 2.82 -18.48
C PRO A 471 -6.97 2.73 -17.83
N ILE A 472 -6.00 3.48 -18.35
CA ILE A 472 -4.58 3.38 -17.96
C ILE A 472 -4.37 3.65 -16.47
N GLU A 473 -5.01 4.67 -15.92
CA GLU A 473 -4.94 5.02 -14.50
C GLU A 473 -5.55 3.94 -13.59
N GLU A 474 -6.61 3.27 -14.06
CA GLU A 474 -7.20 2.15 -13.33
C GLU A 474 -6.27 0.93 -13.35
N VAL A 475 -5.66 0.65 -14.50
CA VAL A 475 -4.65 -0.41 -14.64
C VAL A 475 -3.49 -0.16 -13.70
N ALA A 476 -3.00 1.08 -13.62
CA ALA A 476 -1.89 1.46 -12.75
C ALA A 476 -2.23 1.20 -11.27
N ALA A 477 -3.42 1.62 -10.82
CA ALA A 477 -3.88 1.41 -9.45
C ALA A 477 -4.06 -0.08 -9.13
N LEU A 478 -4.65 -0.86 -10.04
CA LEU A 478 -4.82 -2.31 -9.89
C LEU A 478 -3.47 -3.05 -9.82
N ALA A 479 -2.49 -2.67 -10.64
CA ALA A 479 -1.15 -3.27 -10.61
C ALA A 479 -0.44 -3.01 -9.28
N VAL A 480 -0.47 -1.77 -8.79
CA VAL A 480 0.09 -1.38 -7.49
C VAL A 480 -0.56 -2.17 -6.36
N GLN A 481 -1.90 -2.23 -6.35
CA GLN A 481 -2.65 -2.96 -5.33
C GLN A 481 -2.34 -4.46 -5.36
N TRP A 482 -2.27 -5.06 -6.54
CA TRP A 482 -1.98 -6.49 -6.68
C TRP A 482 -0.58 -6.83 -6.20
N HIS A 483 0.42 -6.05 -6.62
CA HIS A 483 1.80 -6.19 -6.16
C HIS A 483 1.93 -6.01 -4.64
N GLY A 484 1.28 -4.98 -4.09
CA GLY A 484 1.27 -4.71 -2.65
C GLY A 484 0.66 -5.86 -1.84
N ARG A 485 -0.50 -6.38 -2.27
CA ARG A 485 -1.18 -7.51 -1.60
C ARG A 485 -0.39 -8.81 -1.68
N ALA A 486 0.31 -9.05 -2.79
CA ALA A 486 1.19 -10.21 -2.91
C ALA A 486 2.37 -10.12 -1.92
N ALA A 487 2.96 -8.94 -1.77
CA ALA A 487 4.02 -8.70 -0.80
C ALA A 487 3.56 -8.85 0.66
N GLU A 488 2.36 -8.37 1.01
CA GLU A 488 1.76 -8.59 2.33
C GLU A 488 1.56 -10.08 2.61
N ALA A 489 1.02 -10.84 1.63
CA ALA A 489 0.79 -12.27 1.78
C ALA A 489 2.11 -13.04 1.99
N LEU A 490 3.16 -12.69 1.24
CA LEU A 490 4.50 -13.23 1.43
C LEU A 490 5.04 -12.94 2.83
N ALA A 491 4.97 -11.66 3.27
CA ALA A 491 5.47 -11.24 4.58
C ALA A 491 4.75 -11.95 5.73
N ARG A 492 3.43 -12.10 5.65
CA ARG A 492 2.61 -12.80 6.68
C ARG A 492 2.91 -14.28 6.77
N GLN A 493 3.36 -14.90 5.68
CA GLN A 493 3.68 -16.32 5.64
C GLN A 493 5.12 -16.63 6.07
N HIS A 494 6.08 -15.79 5.71
CA HIS A 494 7.52 -16.05 5.86
C HIS A 494 8.26 -15.02 6.71
N GLY A 495 7.56 -13.98 7.19
CA GLY A 495 8.18 -12.82 7.80
C GLY A 495 8.72 -11.86 6.73
N GLN A 496 9.16 -10.69 7.19
CA GLN A 496 9.59 -9.63 6.27
C GLN A 496 11.09 -9.68 5.92
N GLU A 497 11.91 -10.45 6.65
CA GLU A 497 13.38 -10.42 6.49
C GLU A 497 13.92 -11.53 5.58
N SER A 498 13.51 -12.77 5.77
CA SER A 498 14.11 -13.93 5.12
C SER A 498 13.41 -14.32 3.80
N VAL A 499 13.13 -13.34 2.95
CA VAL A 499 12.43 -13.54 1.67
C VAL A 499 13.18 -12.87 0.51
N ARG A 500 13.03 -13.44 -0.69
CA ARG A 500 13.56 -12.87 -1.93
C ARG A 500 12.49 -12.04 -2.63
N THR A 501 12.87 -10.97 -3.31
CA THR A 501 11.95 -10.13 -4.09
C THR A 501 11.15 -10.95 -5.11
N THR A 502 11.78 -11.91 -5.79
CA THR A 502 11.11 -12.75 -6.78
C THR A 502 10.05 -13.70 -6.19
N GLU A 503 10.09 -13.98 -4.90
CA GLU A 503 9.08 -14.81 -4.22
C GLU A 503 7.71 -14.12 -4.15
N ILE A 504 7.64 -12.78 -4.28
CA ILE A 504 6.39 -12.03 -4.43
C ILE A 504 5.54 -12.61 -5.57
N LEU A 505 6.18 -13.05 -6.65
CA LEU A 505 5.50 -13.62 -7.82
C LEU A 505 4.69 -14.88 -7.50
N THR A 506 5.10 -15.66 -6.51
CA THR A 506 4.36 -16.88 -6.09
C THR A 506 3.06 -16.52 -5.38
N TYR A 507 2.99 -15.33 -4.77
CA TYR A 507 1.83 -14.84 -4.04
C TYR A 507 0.86 -14.00 -4.88
N LEU A 508 1.18 -13.68 -6.14
CA LEU A 508 0.26 -12.94 -7.02
C LEU A 508 -1.07 -13.68 -7.20
N SER A 509 -1.03 -14.99 -7.42
CA SER A 509 -2.27 -15.79 -7.56
C SER A 509 -3.07 -15.85 -6.27
N PHE A 510 -2.39 -15.97 -5.12
CA PHE A 510 -3.04 -15.95 -3.81
C PHE A 510 -3.71 -14.58 -3.55
N ALA A 511 -2.99 -13.48 -3.76
CA ALA A 511 -3.51 -12.12 -3.61
C ALA A 511 -4.70 -11.82 -4.53
N LEU A 512 -4.71 -12.39 -5.75
CA LEU A 512 -5.82 -12.21 -6.67
C LEU A 512 -7.06 -13.03 -6.27
N ARG A 513 -6.90 -14.23 -5.76
CA ARG A 513 -7.99 -15.18 -5.50
C ARG A 513 -8.68 -14.97 -4.15
N ASN A 514 -8.02 -14.34 -3.19
CA ASN A 514 -8.52 -14.14 -1.85
C ASN A 514 -8.93 -12.68 -1.61
N ASP A 515 -10.02 -12.50 -0.89
CA ASP A 515 -10.41 -11.21 -0.33
C ASP A 515 -9.73 -11.05 1.04
N PHE A 516 -9.08 -9.91 1.27
CA PHE A 516 -8.36 -9.60 2.50
C PHE A 516 -9.07 -8.51 3.28
#